data_17fabf3e479409917033ee7d82aa57c7
#
_entry.id   17fabf3e479409917033ee7d82aa57c7
#
_cell.length_a   1.000
_cell.length_b   1.000
_cell.length_c   1.000
_cell.angle_alpha   90.00
_cell.angle_beta   90.00
_cell.angle_gamma   90.00
#
_symmetry.space_group_name_H-M   'P 1'
#
loop_
_entity.id
_entity.type
_entity.pdbx_description
1 polymer ?
#
loop_
_entity_poly.entity_id
_entity_poly.type
_entity_poly.pdbx_seq_one_letter_code
_entity_poly.pdbx_strand_id
1 'polypeptide(L)'
;MAMEARIRGWAAAGLLLAAFPPFAKAQESKRVDPVVVTATRIETPAAEVGVAVSVVTEEDFRTYHYATVDEALRSVPGLEIRRSGSLGKTTSITIRGATANQVQVLVDGVRVKSPTTGQAELSDISPDLIERIEILRGPQSALYGADAIGGVVNIITRRGTGPFSATVQQEVGNYDTLRSRVSGGGQWKILDYAFAASHLESNGQFKNDGSEARALSGRLGVALPWDSHLAFVARWNRTDTDLPVKFVCCGPLAVEPLIDVNQQQQSETLVLSLEGKTRPVPWWESRGRISRFENSMGFQDPVDPGYAFDFPAFSQINVERREAEWINAFHLGKWSTSTVGLEYRHEEGENKGVFRSRTHTQSLFFEEQLRFFGRLFLTGGFRVEDHSVFGTETTERGSLAYLIKGWGTRLRGGAGSGFRAPTLNDLFYPGFSNPALKPETSFSWEVGADQKLWQERIRLGLTYFHNDFDNLIRFVMLPVPPFVAVMNLARARTSGIEAMAEADLLKNLVGSVNYTYTDSETSGRNRPLAREPHHRWNVGLTWEPLARLSLFTQVHTASRQFEDETVGYNRGHTRVDVGGTYRALDRYGWLQAVELTARIQNLLDEGYAEVRGFPALGTQALVGVRARF
;
A
#
# COMPACT_ATOMS: atom_id res chain seq x y z
N MET A 1 -5.81 -23.78 -40.35
CA MET A 1 -5.29 -24.97 -39.64
C MET A 1 -4.25 -24.53 -38.65
N ALA A 2 -4.64 -23.80 -37.58
CA ALA A 2 -3.79 -23.43 -36.45
C ALA A 2 -4.65 -22.92 -35.27
N MET A 3 -5.74 -23.65 -34.91
CA MET A 3 -6.66 -23.24 -33.84
C MET A 3 -7.10 -24.39 -32.93
N GLU A 4 -6.41 -25.55 -32.94
CA GLU A 4 -6.80 -26.72 -32.14
C GLU A 4 -5.78 -27.21 -31.10
N ALA A 5 -4.70 -26.50 -30.84
CA ALA A 5 -3.62 -26.96 -29.94
C ALA A 5 -3.57 -26.29 -28.55
N ARG A 6 -4.59 -25.53 -28.10
CA ARG A 6 -4.55 -24.81 -26.80
C ARG A 6 -5.59 -25.26 -25.75
N ILE A 7 -6.30 -26.37 -25.93
CA ILE A 7 -7.34 -26.82 -24.96
C ILE A 7 -6.92 -28.09 -24.18
N ARG A 8 -5.70 -28.54 -24.20
CA ARG A 8 -5.27 -29.76 -23.49
C ARG A 8 -4.51 -29.57 -22.17
N GLY A 9 -4.45 -28.36 -21.62
CA GLY A 9 -3.71 -28.04 -20.36
C GLY A 9 -4.52 -28.05 -19.05
N TRP A 10 -5.84 -28.22 -19.09
CA TRP A 10 -6.72 -28.01 -17.91
C TRP A 10 -7.29 -29.28 -17.26
N ALA A 11 -6.85 -30.47 -17.63
CA ALA A 11 -7.43 -31.73 -17.17
C ALA A 11 -6.61 -32.52 -16.14
N ALA A 12 -5.57 -31.94 -15.52
CA ALA A 12 -4.70 -32.66 -14.56
C ALA A 12 -4.79 -32.19 -13.09
N ALA A 13 -5.73 -31.32 -12.72
CA ALA A 13 -5.92 -30.86 -11.33
C ALA A 13 -7.08 -31.56 -10.58
N GLY A 14 -7.63 -32.59 -11.09
CA GLY A 14 -8.74 -33.34 -10.49
C GLY A 14 -8.38 -34.80 -10.28
N LEU A 15 -7.82 -35.16 -9.09
CA LEU A 15 -7.97 -36.48 -8.44
C LEU A 15 -6.85 -36.71 -7.39
N LEU A 16 -7.04 -36.19 -6.20
CA LEU A 16 -6.42 -36.69 -4.96
C LEU A 16 -7.37 -36.43 -3.79
N LEU A 17 -8.55 -37.06 -3.86
CA LEU A 17 -9.49 -37.19 -2.76
C LEU A 17 -9.60 -38.68 -2.41
N ALA A 18 -8.71 -39.16 -1.56
CA ALA A 18 -8.90 -40.47 -0.94
C ALA A 18 -8.31 -40.52 0.46
N ALA A 19 -9.21 -40.79 1.42
CA ALA A 19 -9.00 -41.33 2.76
C ALA A 19 -8.23 -40.49 3.78
N PHE A 20 -8.96 -39.68 4.58
CA PHE A 20 -8.45 -39.09 5.81
C PHE A 20 -9.22 -39.59 7.05
N PRO A 21 -8.52 -39.81 8.19
CA PRO A 21 -9.13 -40.24 9.47
C PRO A 21 -9.92 -39.07 10.12
N PRO A 22 -10.78 -39.34 11.13
CA PRO A 22 -11.65 -38.34 11.74
C PRO A 22 -10.85 -37.27 12.50
N PHE A 23 -11.13 -36.01 12.22
CA PHE A 23 -10.39 -34.83 12.63
C PHE A 23 -10.65 -34.40 14.05
N ALA A 24 -9.59 -33.92 14.73
CA ALA A 24 -9.65 -33.20 15.98
C ALA A 24 -10.41 -31.86 15.83
N LYS A 25 -11.16 -31.44 16.85
CA LYS A 25 -11.89 -30.17 16.87
C LYS A 25 -10.94 -29.00 16.67
N ALA A 26 -10.96 -28.37 15.51
CA ALA A 26 -10.37 -27.05 15.30
C ALA A 26 -11.18 -26.01 16.10
N GLN A 27 -10.48 -25.10 16.75
CA GLN A 27 -11.07 -24.03 17.53
C GLN A 27 -11.69 -23.01 16.54
N GLU A 28 -13.00 -22.77 16.65
CA GLU A 28 -13.68 -21.73 15.85
C GLU A 28 -13.05 -20.37 16.17
N SER A 29 -12.28 -19.81 15.26
CA SER A 29 -11.85 -18.42 15.34
C SER A 29 -13.06 -17.53 15.02
N LYS A 30 -13.61 -16.90 16.02
CA LYS A 30 -14.67 -15.92 15.85
C LYS A 30 -14.05 -14.67 15.21
N ARG A 31 -14.19 -14.53 13.89
CA ARG A 31 -13.73 -13.33 13.20
C ARG A 31 -14.59 -12.14 13.63
N VAL A 32 -13.95 -11.11 14.13
CA VAL A 32 -14.61 -9.85 14.54
C VAL A 32 -14.47 -8.87 13.37
N ASP A 33 -15.53 -8.12 13.06
CA ASP A 33 -15.43 -7.05 12.06
C ASP A 33 -14.35 -6.03 12.50
N PRO A 34 -13.40 -5.69 11.63
CA PRO A 34 -12.30 -4.82 12.00
C PRO A 34 -12.80 -3.42 12.36
N VAL A 35 -12.15 -2.82 13.35
CA VAL A 35 -12.26 -1.38 13.61
C VAL A 35 -11.26 -0.67 12.72
N VAL A 36 -11.67 0.38 12.02
CA VAL A 36 -10.82 1.17 11.15
C VAL A 36 -10.75 2.62 11.62
N VAL A 37 -9.57 3.19 11.60
CA VAL A 37 -9.33 4.59 11.97
C VAL A 37 -9.25 5.48 10.74
N THR A 38 -8.70 4.94 9.67
CA THR A 38 -8.39 5.71 8.45
C THR A 38 -9.64 6.31 7.79
N ALA A 39 -10.77 5.60 7.88
CA ALA A 39 -11.99 6.05 7.18
C ALA A 39 -12.58 7.37 7.72
N THR A 40 -12.36 7.68 9.00
CA THR A 40 -13.03 8.77 9.71
C THR A 40 -12.12 9.52 10.69
N ARG A 41 -10.82 9.24 10.65
CA ARG A 41 -9.79 9.79 11.56
C ARG A 41 -10.00 9.43 13.05
N ILE A 42 -11.05 8.71 13.37
CA ILE A 42 -11.37 8.15 14.69
C ILE A 42 -11.72 6.67 14.57
N GLU A 43 -11.69 5.93 15.68
CA GLU A 43 -12.03 4.52 15.69
C GLU A 43 -13.50 4.31 15.31
N THR A 44 -13.77 3.65 14.20
CA THR A 44 -15.11 3.40 13.65
C THR A 44 -15.22 1.95 13.20
N PRO A 45 -16.30 1.22 13.53
CA PRO A 45 -16.51 -0.11 12.98
C PRO A 45 -16.56 -0.08 11.45
N ALA A 46 -15.86 -0.99 10.77
CA ALA A 46 -15.85 -1.05 9.31
C ALA A 46 -17.24 -1.20 8.70
N ALA A 47 -18.17 -1.82 9.44
CA ALA A 47 -19.57 -1.96 9.02
C ALA A 47 -20.33 -0.61 8.92
N GLU A 48 -19.88 0.42 9.61
CA GLU A 48 -20.49 1.78 9.62
C GLU A 48 -19.91 2.67 8.51
N VAL A 49 -18.83 2.25 7.85
CA VAL A 49 -18.14 3.03 6.83
C VAL A 49 -18.85 2.89 5.47
N GLY A 50 -19.19 4.01 4.84
CA GLY A 50 -19.94 4.05 3.58
C GLY A 50 -19.10 3.83 2.30
N VAL A 51 -17.77 3.70 2.43
CA VAL A 51 -16.85 3.48 1.30
C VAL A 51 -16.19 2.10 1.37
N ALA A 52 -15.55 1.69 0.26
CA ALA A 52 -14.82 0.44 0.18
C ALA A 52 -13.55 0.48 1.03
N VAL A 53 -13.48 -0.39 2.04
CA VAL A 53 -12.33 -0.55 2.93
C VAL A 53 -11.79 -1.96 2.83
N SER A 54 -10.47 -2.10 2.83
CA SER A 54 -9.78 -3.38 3.02
C SER A 54 -8.79 -3.26 4.17
N VAL A 55 -8.62 -4.34 4.90
CA VAL A 55 -7.64 -4.41 6.00
C VAL A 55 -6.77 -5.64 5.77
N VAL A 56 -5.46 -5.42 5.73
CA VAL A 56 -4.46 -6.50 5.75
C VAL A 56 -3.88 -6.55 7.15
N THR A 57 -3.91 -7.70 7.78
CA THR A 57 -3.56 -7.89 9.20
C THR A 57 -2.16 -8.47 9.40
N GLU A 58 -1.62 -8.39 10.63
CA GLU A 58 -0.40 -9.11 11.03
C GLU A 58 -0.53 -10.63 10.75
N GLU A 59 -1.73 -11.19 10.92
CA GLU A 59 -2.00 -12.61 10.64
C GLU A 59 -1.82 -12.94 9.15
N ASP A 60 -2.22 -12.04 8.24
CA ASP A 60 -1.99 -12.21 6.80
C ASP A 60 -0.50 -12.23 6.47
N PHE A 61 0.29 -11.33 7.08
CA PHE A 61 1.76 -11.35 6.94
C PHE A 61 2.37 -12.64 7.43
N ARG A 62 1.84 -13.19 8.53
CA ARG A 62 2.32 -14.44 9.10
C ARG A 62 1.92 -15.66 8.28
N THR A 63 0.68 -15.71 7.80
CA THR A 63 0.11 -16.83 7.05
C THR A 63 0.75 -16.96 5.67
N TYR A 64 0.87 -15.85 4.94
CA TYR A 64 1.40 -15.83 3.57
C TYR A 64 2.90 -15.56 3.50
N HIS A 65 3.57 -15.40 4.64
CA HIS A 65 5.01 -15.11 4.76
C HIS A 65 5.46 -13.89 3.93
N TYR A 66 4.64 -12.84 3.86
CA TYR A 66 4.99 -11.66 3.09
C TYR A 66 6.32 -11.05 3.57
N ALA A 67 7.23 -10.89 2.62
CA ALA A 67 8.55 -10.33 2.87
C ALA A 67 8.53 -8.80 2.89
N THR A 68 7.66 -8.19 2.10
CA THR A 68 7.55 -6.75 1.90
C THR A 68 6.10 -6.30 1.99
N VAL A 69 5.88 -5.00 2.17
CA VAL A 69 4.54 -4.41 2.26
C VAL A 69 3.79 -4.54 0.94
N ASP A 70 4.47 -4.35 -0.18
CA ASP A 70 3.86 -4.43 -1.50
C ASP A 70 3.31 -5.84 -1.83
N GLU A 71 3.97 -6.91 -1.35
CA GLU A 71 3.44 -8.26 -1.51
C GLU A 71 2.08 -8.44 -0.84
N ALA A 72 1.93 -7.89 0.36
CA ALA A 72 0.67 -7.95 1.10
C ALA A 72 -0.46 -7.15 0.42
N LEU A 73 -0.12 -6.04 -0.24
CA LEU A 73 -1.07 -5.19 -0.93
C LEU A 73 -1.55 -5.76 -2.27
N ARG A 74 -0.81 -6.70 -2.90
CA ARG A 74 -1.17 -7.29 -4.20
C ARG A 74 -2.52 -8.01 -4.20
N SER A 75 -2.90 -8.58 -3.07
CA SER A 75 -4.17 -9.31 -2.93
C SER A 75 -5.39 -8.39 -2.72
N VAL A 76 -5.20 -7.08 -2.57
CA VAL A 76 -6.29 -6.14 -2.31
C VAL A 76 -6.97 -5.73 -3.62
N PRO A 77 -8.32 -5.83 -3.72
CA PRO A 77 -9.02 -5.42 -4.93
C PRO A 77 -8.88 -3.91 -5.19
N GLY A 78 -8.85 -3.53 -6.47
CA GLY A 78 -8.72 -2.13 -6.90
C GLY A 78 -7.32 -1.53 -6.80
N LEU A 79 -6.33 -2.26 -6.27
CA LEU A 79 -4.94 -1.85 -6.18
C LEU A 79 -4.11 -2.49 -7.30
N GLU A 80 -3.21 -1.70 -7.89
CA GLU A 80 -2.15 -2.18 -8.76
C GLU A 80 -0.80 -1.86 -8.12
N ILE A 81 0.02 -2.88 -7.92
CA ILE A 81 1.39 -2.75 -7.43
C ILE A 81 2.33 -2.95 -8.62
N ARG A 82 3.25 -2.02 -8.80
CA ARG A 82 4.21 -2.04 -9.90
C ARG A 82 5.62 -1.96 -9.35
N ARG A 83 6.35 -3.04 -9.51
CA ARG A 83 7.77 -3.12 -9.16
C ARG A 83 8.61 -3.08 -10.45
N SER A 84 9.62 -2.24 -10.48
CA SER A 84 10.54 -2.12 -11.61
C SER A 84 11.68 -3.14 -11.47
N GLY A 85 11.35 -4.45 -11.48
CA GLY A 85 12.34 -5.53 -11.42
C GLY A 85 12.26 -6.39 -10.16
N SER A 86 13.42 -6.77 -9.61
CA SER A 86 13.59 -7.67 -8.46
C SER A 86 13.33 -6.99 -7.10
N LEU A 87 13.72 -7.62 -6.00
CA LEU A 87 13.56 -7.08 -4.64
C LEU A 87 14.32 -5.74 -4.47
N GLY A 88 13.74 -4.83 -3.68
CA GLY A 88 14.31 -3.52 -3.36
C GLY A 88 14.22 -2.47 -4.48
N LYS A 89 13.76 -2.85 -5.67
CA LYS A 89 13.57 -1.92 -6.79
C LYS A 89 12.36 -1.03 -6.57
N THR A 90 12.34 0.11 -7.26
CA THR A 90 11.23 1.08 -7.19
C THR A 90 9.88 0.39 -7.29
N THR A 91 9.07 0.60 -6.27
CA THR A 91 7.77 -0.06 -6.12
C THR A 91 6.69 0.97 -5.83
N SER A 92 5.76 1.12 -6.75
CA SER A 92 4.68 2.08 -6.68
C SER A 92 3.31 1.41 -6.52
N ILE A 93 2.35 2.17 -5.98
CA ILE A 93 0.96 1.75 -5.83
C ILE A 93 0.03 2.67 -6.60
N THR A 94 -0.93 2.11 -7.30
CA THR A 94 -2.04 2.85 -7.93
C THR A 94 -3.36 2.27 -7.46
N ILE A 95 -4.42 3.08 -7.43
CA ILE A 95 -5.74 2.66 -6.97
C ILE A 95 -6.77 3.08 -8.01
N ARG A 96 -7.50 2.11 -8.62
CA ARG A 96 -8.59 2.37 -9.57
C ARG A 96 -8.20 3.31 -10.72
N GLY A 97 -6.96 3.16 -11.22
CA GLY A 97 -6.41 3.99 -12.30
C GLY A 97 -5.84 5.34 -11.84
N ALA A 98 -6.00 5.74 -10.58
CA ALA A 98 -5.26 6.87 -10.02
C ALA A 98 -3.77 6.52 -9.90
N THR A 99 -2.90 7.43 -10.33
CA THR A 99 -1.45 7.21 -10.37
C THR A 99 -0.82 7.23 -8.97
N ALA A 100 0.42 6.75 -8.82
CA ALA A 100 1.09 6.64 -7.54
C ALA A 100 1.22 7.97 -6.78
N ASN A 101 1.33 9.09 -7.47
CA ASN A 101 1.34 10.41 -6.88
C ASN A 101 -0.06 10.94 -6.47
N GLN A 102 -1.11 10.21 -6.79
CA GLN A 102 -2.50 10.47 -6.43
C GLN A 102 -3.01 9.53 -5.31
N VAL A 103 -2.13 8.72 -4.73
CA VAL A 103 -2.40 7.83 -3.59
C VAL A 103 -1.62 8.31 -2.38
N GLN A 104 -2.32 8.54 -1.27
CA GLN A 104 -1.68 8.93 -0.01
C GLN A 104 -1.25 7.69 0.77
N VAL A 105 0.05 7.60 1.10
CA VAL A 105 0.60 6.54 1.96
C VAL A 105 1.01 7.13 3.30
N LEU A 106 0.59 6.48 4.38
CA LEU A 106 0.82 6.89 5.75
C LEU A 106 1.44 5.75 6.56
N VAL A 107 2.29 6.09 7.51
CA VAL A 107 2.76 5.19 8.57
C VAL A 107 2.43 5.84 9.92
N ASP A 108 1.58 5.18 10.71
CA ASP A 108 0.99 5.73 11.94
C ASP A 108 0.41 7.15 11.74
N GLY A 109 -0.21 7.35 10.57
CA GLY A 109 -0.79 8.63 10.17
C GLY A 109 0.21 9.68 9.68
N VAL A 110 1.52 9.44 9.72
CA VAL A 110 2.56 10.32 9.14
C VAL A 110 2.67 10.08 7.65
N ARG A 111 2.62 11.13 6.83
CA ARG A 111 2.79 11.04 5.38
C ARG A 111 4.24 10.66 5.02
N VAL A 112 4.42 9.56 4.29
CA VAL A 112 5.76 9.06 3.88
C VAL A 112 6.02 9.23 2.38
N LYS A 113 5.26 10.08 1.74
CA LYS A 113 5.36 10.41 0.32
C LYS A 113 6.38 11.54 0.11
N SER A 114 7.26 11.43 -0.88
CA SER A 114 8.23 12.47 -1.20
C SER A 114 7.52 13.71 -1.80
N PRO A 115 7.70 14.91 -1.25
CA PRO A 115 7.15 16.13 -1.84
C PRO A 115 7.83 16.51 -3.16
N THR A 116 9.03 15.99 -3.43
CA THR A 116 9.81 16.27 -4.63
C THR A 116 9.36 15.43 -5.82
N THR A 117 9.21 14.10 -5.63
CA THR A 117 8.78 13.17 -6.69
C THR A 117 7.28 12.90 -6.68
N GLY A 118 6.60 13.18 -5.58
CA GLY A 118 5.18 12.92 -5.40
C GLY A 118 4.83 11.44 -5.16
N GLN A 119 5.79 10.58 -4.88
CA GLN A 119 5.58 9.15 -4.70
C GLN A 119 6.04 8.66 -3.32
N ALA A 120 5.39 7.63 -2.82
CA ALA A 120 5.88 6.83 -1.71
C ALA A 120 6.57 5.60 -2.27
N GLU A 121 7.80 5.35 -1.84
CA GLU A 121 8.53 4.15 -2.21
C GLU A 121 8.17 3.02 -1.24
N LEU A 122 7.41 2.02 -1.73
CA LEU A 122 6.96 0.92 -0.88
C LEU A 122 8.09 -0.03 -0.49
N SER A 123 9.15 -0.13 -1.29
CA SER A 123 10.35 -0.92 -0.95
C SER A 123 11.07 -0.39 0.30
N ASP A 124 10.90 0.90 0.60
CA ASP A 124 11.48 1.55 1.78
C ASP A 124 10.67 1.33 3.06
N ILE A 125 9.52 0.63 2.99
CA ILE A 125 8.66 0.41 4.15
C ILE A 125 8.84 -1.01 4.66
N SER A 126 9.54 -1.15 5.79
CA SER A 126 9.69 -2.44 6.46
C SER A 126 8.34 -2.95 6.98
N PRO A 127 8.01 -4.24 6.77
CA PRO A 127 6.82 -4.87 7.33
C PRO A 127 6.89 -5.12 8.85
N ASP A 128 8.01 -4.79 9.47
CA ASP A 128 8.23 -5.03 10.88
C ASP A 128 7.36 -4.14 11.76
N LEU A 129 6.81 -4.71 12.82
CA LEU A 129 5.83 -4.08 13.71
C LEU A 129 4.51 -3.68 13.04
N ILE A 130 4.20 -4.09 11.83
CA ILE A 130 2.87 -3.85 11.27
C ILE A 130 1.82 -4.65 12.06
N GLU A 131 0.85 -3.95 12.62
CA GLU A 131 -0.37 -4.54 13.19
C GLU A 131 -1.38 -4.81 12.08
N ARG A 132 -1.60 -3.78 11.24
CA ARG A 132 -2.49 -3.86 10.09
C ARG A 132 -2.21 -2.75 9.10
N ILE A 133 -2.66 -2.94 7.87
CA ILE A 133 -2.72 -1.91 6.83
C ILE A 133 -4.19 -1.67 6.51
N GLU A 134 -4.63 -0.44 6.65
CA GLU A 134 -5.98 0.00 6.26
C GLU A 134 -5.91 0.67 4.89
N ILE A 135 -6.74 0.21 3.95
CA ILE A 135 -6.78 0.72 2.59
C ILE A 135 -8.19 1.25 2.32
N LEU A 136 -8.29 2.56 2.10
CA LEU A 136 -9.50 3.21 1.62
C LEU A 136 -9.37 3.51 0.14
N ARG A 137 -10.36 3.10 -0.62
CA ARG A 137 -10.43 3.40 -2.05
C ARG A 137 -11.38 4.56 -2.30
N GLY A 138 -11.11 5.32 -3.37
CA GLY A 138 -11.85 6.52 -3.73
C GLY A 138 -11.37 7.78 -2.99
N PRO A 139 -11.98 8.95 -3.24
CA PRO A 139 -11.46 10.24 -2.80
C PRO A 139 -11.51 10.41 -1.30
N GLN A 140 -10.38 10.73 -0.72
CA GLN A 140 -10.21 10.95 0.72
C GLN A 140 -9.60 12.33 1.04
N SER A 141 -9.54 13.23 0.05
CA SER A 141 -8.92 14.55 0.24
C SER A 141 -9.65 15.41 1.28
N ALA A 142 -10.93 15.21 1.50
CA ALA A 142 -11.69 15.88 2.55
C ALA A 142 -11.15 15.59 3.98
N LEU A 143 -10.43 14.49 4.20
CA LEU A 143 -9.81 14.18 5.49
C LEU A 143 -8.28 14.27 5.48
N TYR A 144 -7.68 13.91 4.33
CA TYR A 144 -6.23 13.74 4.23
C TYR A 144 -5.55 14.82 3.38
N GLY A 145 -6.35 15.74 2.80
CA GLY A 145 -5.83 16.85 1.97
C GLY A 145 -5.31 16.37 0.62
N ALA A 146 -4.36 17.11 0.11
CA ALA A 146 -3.73 16.82 -1.18
C ALA A 146 -3.27 15.35 -1.31
N ASP A 147 -3.30 14.84 -2.55
CA ASP A 147 -2.75 13.54 -2.95
C ASP A 147 -3.60 12.30 -2.56
N ALA A 148 -4.76 12.49 -1.96
CA ALA A 148 -5.68 11.40 -1.59
C ALA A 148 -6.84 11.25 -2.60
N ILE A 149 -6.55 11.42 -3.90
CA ILE A 149 -7.51 11.27 -5.00
C ILE A 149 -7.95 9.81 -5.18
N GLY A 150 -7.01 8.91 -5.36
CA GLY A 150 -7.26 7.49 -5.58
C GLY A 150 -7.62 6.74 -4.30
N GLY A 151 -7.11 7.21 -3.17
CA GLY A 151 -7.30 6.59 -1.88
C GLY A 151 -6.18 6.84 -0.90
N VAL A 152 -6.28 6.14 0.23
CA VAL A 152 -5.31 6.19 1.33
C VAL A 152 -4.89 4.78 1.72
N VAL A 153 -3.60 4.57 1.89
CA VAL A 153 -3.00 3.39 2.49
C VAL A 153 -2.36 3.80 3.81
N ASN A 154 -2.89 3.33 4.92
CA ASN A 154 -2.38 3.66 6.25
C ASN A 154 -1.82 2.41 6.93
N ILE A 155 -0.53 2.40 7.15
CA ILE A 155 0.20 1.34 7.83
C ILE A 155 0.23 1.66 9.31
N ILE A 156 -0.39 0.81 10.13
CA ILE A 156 -0.52 0.99 11.57
C ILE A 156 0.40 0.01 12.27
N THR A 157 1.24 0.53 13.17
CA THR A 157 2.19 -0.28 13.92
C THR A 157 1.61 -0.82 15.20
N ARG A 158 2.11 -2.00 15.58
CA ARG A 158 1.72 -2.72 16.80
C ARG A 158 2.10 -1.96 18.06
N ARG A 159 1.18 -1.91 19.00
CA ARG A 159 1.44 -1.49 20.38
C ARG A 159 1.92 -2.70 21.21
N GLY A 160 2.73 -2.43 22.22
CA GLY A 160 3.05 -3.44 23.22
C GLY A 160 1.84 -3.72 24.09
N THR A 161 1.47 -4.98 24.22
CA THR A 161 0.34 -5.43 25.05
C THR A 161 0.73 -6.66 25.86
N GLY A 162 0.17 -6.79 27.10
CA GLY A 162 0.42 -7.94 27.94
C GLY A 162 1.88 -8.11 28.40
N PRO A 163 2.28 -9.30 28.82
CA PRO A 163 3.66 -9.62 29.19
C PRO A 163 4.61 -9.47 28.00
N PHE A 164 5.90 -9.30 28.31
CA PHE A 164 6.93 -9.27 27.27
C PHE A 164 6.86 -10.51 26.39
N SER A 165 6.89 -10.30 25.08
CA SER A 165 7.01 -11.34 24.07
C SER A 165 8.00 -10.90 23.00
N ALA A 166 8.72 -11.85 22.41
CA ALA A 166 9.67 -11.59 21.34
C ALA A 166 9.58 -12.66 20.26
N THR A 167 9.93 -12.28 19.04
CA THR A 167 10.03 -13.18 17.88
C THR A 167 11.38 -12.97 17.23
N VAL A 168 12.08 -14.08 16.95
CA VAL A 168 13.30 -14.09 16.13
C VAL A 168 12.99 -14.96 14.92
N GLN A 169 13.31 -14.46 13.74
CA GLN A 169 13.11 -15.18 12.48
C GLN A 169 14.35 -15.07 11.61
N GLN A 170 14.75 -16.19 11.04
CA GLN A 170 15.83 -16.30 10.08
C GLN A 170 15.33 -17.07 8.86
N GLU A 171 15.53 -16.51 7.66
CA GLU A 171 15.17 -17.13 6.39
C GLU A 171 16.34 -17.06 5.43
N VAL A 172 16.51 -18.11 4.62
CA VAL A 172 17.50 -18.20 3.56
C VAL A 172 16.84 -18.68 2.28
N GLY A 173 17.35 -18.28 1.14
CA GLY A 173 16.77 -18.64 -0.15
C GLY A 173 17.75 -18.60 -1.31
N ASN A 174 17.24 -18.90 -2.50
CA ASN A 174 17.99 -18.70 -3.73
C ASN A 174 18.26 -17.20 -3.98
N TYR A 175 19.09 -16.89 -4.98
CA TYR A 175 19.64 -15.55 -5.23
C TYR A 175 20.43 -15.01 -4.03
N ASP A 176 21.07 -15.90 -3.24
CA ASP A 176 21.77 -15.58 -2.00
C ASP A 176 20.94 -14.74 -1.03
N THR A 177 19.63 -15.01 -1.00
CA THR A 177 18.71 -14.26 -0.15
C THR A 177 18.89 -14.66 1.30
N LEU A 178 19.13 -13.65 2.15
CA LEU A 178 19.20 -13.76 3.60
C LEU A 178 18.23 -12.77 4.23
N ARG A 179 17.38 -13.22 5.15
CA ARG A 179 16.47 -12.36 5.88
C ARG A 179 16.50 -12.67 7.37
N SER A 180 16.84 -11.68 8.16
CA SER A 180 16.91 -11.75 9.61
C SER A 180 15.94 -10.76 10.23
N ARG A 181 15.14 -11.16 11.21
CA ARG A 181 14.18 -10.30 11.91
C ARG A 181 14.16 -10.60 13.38
N VAL A 182 14.13 -9.54 14.18
CA VAL A 182 13.88 -9.59 15.62
C VAL A 182 12.80 -8.57 15.93
N SER A 183 11.76 -8.97 16.63
CA SER A 183 10.73 -8.05 17.11
C SER A 183 10.27 -8.45 18.49
N GLY A 184 9.83 -7.48 19.27
CA GLY A 184 9.32 -7.74 20.60
C GLY A 184 8.54 -6.56 21.16
N GLY A 185 7.88 -6.79 22.26
CA GLY A 185 7.12 -5.76 22.96
C GLY A 185 6.35 -6.31 24.16
N GLY A 186 5.74 -5.41 24.87
CA GLY A 186 4.95 -5.73 26.06
C GLY A 186 4.44 -4.50 26.75
N GLN A 187 3.75 -4.71 27.84
CA GLN A 187 3.26 -3.66 28.73
C GLN A 187 3.78 -3.87 30.16
N TRP A 188 4.34 -2.85 30.73
CA TRP A 188 4.76 -2.84 32.12
C TRP A 188 4.12 -1.66 32.85
N LYS A 189 3.13 -1.96 33.69
CA LYS A 189 2.31 -0.96 34.39
C LYS A 189 1.65 -0.01 33.38
N ILE A 190 2.04 1.27 33.40
CA ILE A 190 1.54 2.32 32.51
C ILE A 190 2.33 2.45 31.21
N LEU A 191 3.45 1.73 31.07
CA LEU A 191 4.32 1.79 29.90
C LEU A 191 3.98 0.66 28.94
N ASP A 192 3.77 0.97 27.67
CA ASP A 192 3.75 0.03 26.57
C ASP A 192 4.95 0.29 25.65
N TYR A 193 5.51 -0.79 25.10
CA TYR A 193 6.67 -0.69 24.21
C TYR A 193 6.66 -1.79 23.16
N ALA A 194 7.13 -1.46 21.97
CA ALA A 194 7.37 -2.40 20.89
C ALA A 194 8.62 -1.99 20.12
N PHE A 195 9.36 -2.97 19.62
CA PHE A 195 10.56 -2.74 18.82
C PHE A 195 10.72 -3.82 17.76
N ALA A 196 11.39 -3.48 16.66
CA ALA A 196 11.85 -4.43 15.66
C ALA A 196 13.14 -3.97 15.00
N ALA A 197 13.92 -4.95 14.58
CA ALA A 197 15.07 -4.77 13.72
C ALA A 197 15.05 -5.84 12.63
N SER A 198 15.36 -5.46 11.40
CA SER A 198 15.44 -6.40 10.29
C SER A 198 16.57 -6.07 9.33
N HIS A 199 17.03 -7.13 8.68
CA HIS A 199 18.00 -7.12 7.60
C HIS A 199 17.51 -8.06 6.51
N LEU A 200 17.45 -7.57 5.28
CA LEU A 200 17.13 -8.33 4.07
C LEU A 200 18.21 -8.06 3.05
N GLU A 201 18.81 -9.11 2.50
CA GLU A 201 19.82 -9.05 1.46
C GLU A 201 19.50 -10.07 0.37
N SER A 202 19.76 -9.72 -0.90
CA SER A 202 19.62 -10.62 -2.03
C SER A 202 20.51 -10.13 -3.18
N ASN A 203 21.20 -11.04 -3.86
CA ASN A 203 22.00 -10.71 -5.05
C ASN A 203 21.13 -10.53 -6.32
N GLY A 204 19.83 -10.87 -6.25
CA GLY A 204 18.94 -10.83 -7.41
C GLY A 204 19.27 -11.90 -8.45
N GLN A 205 18.58 -11.84 -9.59
CA GLN A 205 18.69 -12.82 -10.68
C GLN A 205 19.64 -12.37 -11.79
N PHE A 206 19.83 -11.07 -11.92
CA PHE A 206 20.58 -10.48 -13.03
C PHE A 206 21.92 -9.94 -12.56
N LYS A 207 22.81 -9.60 -13.51
CA LYS A 207 24.01 -8.86 -13.17
C LYS A 207 23.61 -7.46 -12.68
N ASN A 208 24.27 -6.95 -11.64
CA ASN A 208 23.95 -5.67 -11.00
C ASN A 208 22.49 -5.60 -10.50
N ASP A 209 22.02 -6.63 -9.82
CA ASP A 209 20.63 -6.77 -9.38
C ASP A 209 20.49 -6.92 -7.85
N GLY A 210 21.56 -6.67 -7.11
CA GLY A 210 21.60 -6.78 -5.67
C GLY A 210 20.68 -5.78 -4.96
N SER A 211 20.27 -6.12 -3.75
CA SER A 211 19.55 -5.21 -2.84
C SER A 211 19.82 -5.59 -1.39
N GLU A 212 20.07 -4.59 -0.57
CA GLU A 212 20.20 -4.72 0.87
C GLU A 212 19.28 -3.70 1.55
N ALA A 213 18.43 -4.17 2.47
CA ALA A 213 17.54 -3.33 3.27
C ALA A 213 17.76 -3.57 4.76
N ARG A 214 17.91 -2.50 5.54
CA ARG A 214 18.06 -2.51 7.00
C ARG A 214 17.00 -1.61 7.60
N ALA A 215 16.29 -2.10 8.61
CA ALA A 215 15.25 -1.31 9.26
C ALA A 215 15.31 -1.45 10.78
N LEU A 216 15.02 -0.35 11.45
CA LEU A 216 14.81 -0.25 12.89
C LEU A 216 13.48 0.45 13.15
N SER A 217 12.67 -0.10 14.04
CA SER A 217 11.39 0.48 14.41
C SER A 217 11.21 0.38 15.92
N GLY A 218 10.65 1.42 16.53
CA GLY A 218 10.37 1.47 17.95
C GLY A 218 9.14 2.30 18.24
N ARG A 219 8.37 1.87 19.23
CA ARG A 219 7.25 2.59 19.82
C ARG A 219 7.37 2.52 21.34
N LEU A 220 7.18 3.65 22.01
CA LEU A 220 7.10 3.76 23.45
C LEU A 220 5.85 4.56 23.81
N GLY A 221 4.97 3.98 24.62
CA GLY A 221 3.72 4.59 25.02
C GLY A 221 3.59 4.68 26.53
N VAL A 222 2.82 5.65 27.00
CA VAL A 222 2.51 5.88 28.41
C VAL A 222 1.01 6.09 28.55
N ALA A 223 0.34 5.21 29.30
CA ALA A 223 -1.05 5.39 29.70
C ALA A 223 -1.12 6.41 30.86
N LEU A 224 -1.97 7.41 30.71
CA LEU A 224 -2.18 8.50 31.65
C LEU A 224 -3.64 8.52 32.12
N PRO A 225 -3.98 9.29 33.19
CA PRO A 225 -5.38 9.48 33.59
C PRO A 225 -6.28 9.99 32.44
N TRP A 226 -7.60 9.90 32.63
CA TRP A 226 -8.65 10.37 31.69
C TRP A 226 -8.61 9.68 30.32
N ASP A 227 -8.40 8.36 30.30
CA ASP A 227 -8.25 7.59 29.07
C ASP A 227 -7.22 8.22 28.11
N SER A 228 -6.14 8.73 28.69
CA SER A 228 -5.09 9.42 27.95
C SER A 228 -3.92 8.51 27.66
N HIS A 229 -3.31 8.71 26.51
CA HIS A 229 -2.13 7.97 26.07
C HIS A 229 -1.20 8.90 25.31
N LEU A 230 0.08 8.86 25.66
CA LEU A 230 1.15 9.56 24.92
C LEU A 230 2.07 8.51 24.34
N ALA A 231 2.38 8.61 23.06
CA ALA A 231 3.27 7.66 22.40
C ALA A 231 4.30 8.36 21.52
N PHE A 232 5.53 7.87 21.59
CA PHE A 232 6.61 8.21 20.69
C PHE A 232 6.87 7.05 19.74
N VAL A 233 6.98 7.33 18.44
CA VAL A 233 7.29 6.38 17.39
C VAL A 233 8.53 6.86 16.65
N ALA A 234 9.47 5.94 16.42
CA ALA A 234 10.65 6.17 15.61
C ALA A 234 10.83 5.00 14.64
N ARG A 235 11.03 5.30 13.37
CA ARG A 235 11.34 4.31 12.33
C ARG A 235 12.47 4.84 11.46
N TRP A 236 13.44 4.00 11.23
CA TRP A 236 14.55 4.24 10.33
C TRP A 236 14.66 3.07 9.37
N ASN A 237 14.87 3.36 8.11
CA ASN A 237 15.10 2.38 7.07
C ASN A 237 16.17 2.88 6.11
N ARG A 238 17.06 1.98 5.67
CA ARG A 238 18.02 2.21 4.62
C ARG A 238 17.98 1.07 3.63
N THR A 239 17.90 1.40 2.36
CA THR A 239 17.92 0.46 1.24
C THR A 239 19.03 0.86 0.28
N ASP A 240 19.96 -0.04 0.02
CA ASP A 240 21.00 0.05 -0.99
C ASP A 240 20.62 -0.92 -2.12
N THR A 241 20.53 -0.46 -3.37
CA THR A 241 19.95 -1.23 -4.48
C THR A 241 20.77 -1.03 -5.74
N ASP A 242 21.23 -2.13 -6.31
CA ASP A 242 21.82 -2.16 -7.65
C ASP A 242 20.70 -2.17 -8.70
N LEU A 243 20.89 -1.49 -9.83
CA LEU A 243 19.88 -1.36 -10.87
C LEU A 243 20.40 -1.98 -12.18
N PRO A 244 19.87 -3.14 -12.59
CA PRO A 244 20.39 -3.90 -13.74
C PRO A 244 19.96 -3.35 -15.09
N VAL A 245 19.09 -2.34 -15.13
CA VAL A 245 18.46 -1.85 -16.36
C VAL A 245 18.62 -0.34 -16.48
N LYS A 246 19.17 0.10 -17.60
CA LYS A 246 19.31 1.50 -17.97
C LYS A 246 18.30 1.88 -19.05
N PHE A 247 17.59 2.96 -18.83
CA PHE A 247 16.75 3.57 -19.86
C PHE A 247 17.59 4.48 -20.76
N VAL A 248 17.74 4.12 -22.03
CA VAL A 248 18.29 5.05 -23.03
C VAL A 248 17.18 5.99 -23.45
N CYS A 249 17.27 7.24 -22.96
CA CYS A 249 16.39 8.30 -23.44
C CYS A 249 16.79 8.67 -24.89
N CYS A 250 15.80 8.68 -25.79
CA CYS A 250 15.85 9.33 -27.08
C CYS A 250 16.65 8.63 -28.20
N GLY A 251 15.97 7.82 -29.00
CA GLY A 251 16.48 7.28 -30.26
C GLY A 251 15.75 6.02 -30.71
N PRO A 252 16.01 5.52 -31.92
CA PRO A 252 15.41 4.27 -32.41
C PRO A 252 15.82 3.03 -31.61
N LEU A 253 16.79 3.15 -30.69
CA LEU A 253 17.23 2.10 -29.75
C LEU A 253 16.47 2.10 -28.41
N ALA A 254 15.54 3.03 -28.20
CA ALA A 254 14.73 3.10 -26.96
C ALA A 254 13.74 1.95 -26.76
N VAL A 255 13.80 0.90 -27.57
CA VAL A 255 12.83 -0.22 -27.57
C VAL A 255 13.26 -1.38 -26.67
N GLU A 256 14.56 -1.53 -26.43
CA GLU A 256 15.11 -2.58 -25.55
C GLU A 256 15.90 -1.96 -24.42
N PRO A 257 15.64 -2.36 -23.15
CA PRO A 257 16.43 -1.89 -22.03
C PRO A 257 17.87 -2.44 -22.15
N LEU A 258 18.85 -1.58 -21.97
CA LEU A 258 20.24 -2.00 -21.89
C LEU A 258 20.53 -2.54 -20.49
N ILE A 259 21.37 -3.59 -20.42
CA ILE A 259 21.89 -4.08 -19.14
C ILE A 259 22.89 -3.06 -18.63
N ASP A 260 22.65 -2.54 -17.44
CA ASP A 260 23.56 -1.70 -16.69
C ASP A 260 24.34 -2.56 -15.68
N VAL A 261 25.61 -2.25 -15.50
CA VAL A 261 26.50 -3.09 -14.66
C VAL A 261 27.00 -2.38 -13.41
N ASN A 262 26.65 -1.09 -13.23
CA ASN A 262 27.20 -0.27 -12.14
C ASN A 262 26.26 0.81 -11.60
N GLN A 263 25.03 0.87 -12.12
CA GLN A 263 24.01 1.81 -11.65
C GLN A 263 23.50 1.41 -10.28
N GLN A 264 23.41 2.38 -9.36
CA GLN A 264 23.01 2.14 -7.97
C GLN A 264 22.08 3.23 -7.45
N GLN A 265 21.19 2.83 -6.54
CA GLN A 265 20.33 3.73 -5.78
C GLN A 265 20.47 3.42 -4.29
N GLN A 266 20.58 4.48 -3.50
CA GLN A 266 20.53 4.41 -2.05
C GLN A 266 19.35 5.25 -1.55
N SER A 267 18.56 4.72 -0.62
CA SER A 267 17.49 5.45 0.04
C SER A 267 17.60 5.29 1.55
N GLU A 268 17.48 6.40 2.27
CA GLU A 268 17.43 6.41 3.73
C GLU A 268 16.22 7.22 4.18
N THR A 269 15.39 6.62 5.03
CA THR A 269 14.14 7.20 5.51
C THR A 269 14.10 7.22 7.03
N LEU A 270 13.71 8.37 7.61
CA LEU A 270 13.46 8.53 9.04
C LEU A 270 12.05 9.08 9.26
N VAL A 271 11.28 8.40 10.12
CA VAL A 271 9.97 8.86 10.59
C VAL A 271 10.03 8.97 12.10
N LEU A 272 9.74 10.16 12.62
CA LEU A 272 9.58 10.42 14.05
C LEU A 272 8.19 10.99 14.30
N SER A 273 7.50 10.51 15.32
CA SER A 273 6.18 11.01 15.69
C SER A 273 5.98 10.98 17.20
N LEU A 274 5.42 12.05 17.72
CA LEU A 274 4.89 12.12 19.08
C LEU A 274 3.38 12.35 18.96
N GLU A 275 2.59 11.40 19.45
CA GLU A 275 1.13 11.47 19.43
C GLU A 275 0.56 11.41 20.85
N GLY A 276 -0.46 12.22 21.10
CA GLY A 276 -1.23 12.23 22.34
C GLY A 276 -2.71 12.04 22.04
N LYS A 277 -3.36 11.21 22.83
CA LYS A 277 -4.82 11.04 22.84
C LYS A 277 -5.32 11.26 24.26
N THR A 278 -6.43 11.98 24.42
CA THR A 278 -7.09 12.14 25.73
C THR A 278 -8.60 12.16 25.55
N ARG A 279 -9.31 11.66 26.56
CA ARG A 279 -10.78 11.73 26.65
C ARG A 279 -11.16 12.24 28.03
N PRO A 280 -11.02 13.57 28.26
CA PRO A 280 -11.28 14.17 29.59
C PRO A 280 -12.73 13.96 30.07
N VAL A 281 -13.65 13.89 29.13
CA VAL A 281 -15.07 13.59 29.35
C VAL A 281 -15.61 12.62 28.28
N PRO A 282 -16.64 11.82 28.56
CA PRO A 282 -17.10 10.79 27.63
C PRO A 282 -17.53 11.27 26.24
N TRP A 283 -17.90 12.53 26.13
CA TRP A 283 -18.39 13.14 24.89
C TRP A 283 -17.30 13.88 24.10
N TRP A 284 -16.07 14.03 24.61
CA TRP A 284 -14.97 14.74 23.95
C TRP A 284 -13.69 13.92 23.95
N GLU A 285 -13.22 13.60 22.76
CA GLU A 285 -11.89 13.02 22.52
C GLU A 285 -11.02 14.04 21.79
N SER A 286 -9.80 14.23 22.24
CA SER A 286 -8.81 15.10 21.60
C SER A 286 -7.55 14.32 21.28
N ARG A 287 -7.02 14.52 20.08
CA ARG A 287 -5.76 13.91 19.60
C ARG A 287 -4.85 14.99 19.06
N GLY A 288 -3.59 14.96 19.45
CA GLY A 288 -2.53 15.81 18.91
C GLY A 288 -1.41 14.95 18.37
N ARG A 289 -0.80 15.36 17.27
CA ARG A 289 0.41 14.74 16.73
C ARG A 289 1.35 15.79 16.19
N ILE A 290 2.65 15.62 16.50
CA ILE A 290 3.74 16.30 15.83
C ILE A 290 4.62 15.23 15.20
N SER A 291 5.06 15.44 13.96
CA SER A 291 5.86 14.44 13.25
C SER A 291 6.91 15.08 12.36
N ARG A 292 7.94 14.29 12.08
CA ARG A 292 9.01 14.60 11.14
C ARG A 292 9.24 13.38 10.25
N PHE A 293 9.25 13.62 8.96
CA PHE A 293 9.61 12.67 7.93
C PHE A 293 10.82 13.21 7.19
N GLU A 294 11.84 12.40 7.05
CA GLU A 294 13.02 12.67 6.23
C GLU A 294 13.25 11.51 5.27
N ASN A 295 13.62 11.83 4.04
CA ASN A 295 14.10 10.87 3.08
C ASN A 295 15.27 11.48 2.31
N SER A 296 16.34 10.70 2.20
CA SER A 296 17.52 11.02 1.43
C SER A 296 17.71 9.93 0.39
N MET A 297 17.65 10.27 -0.89
CA MET A 297 17.79 9.35 -2.00
C MET A 297 18.97 9.77 -2.87
N GLY A 298 19.99 8.91 -2.95
CA GLY A 298 21.14 9.03 -3.83
C GLY A 298 20.99 8.10 -5.02
N PHE A 299 21.33 8.57 -6.19
CA PHE A 299 21.41 7.80 -7.42
C PHE A 299 22.75 8.06 -8.09
N GLN A 300 23.42 7.01 -8.53
CA GLN A 300 24.68 7.08 -9.25
C GLN A 300 24.71 6.07 -10.40
N ASP A 301 25.19 6.52 -11.51
CA ASP A 301 25.37 5.78 -12.76
C ASP A 301 26.72 6.19 -13.35
N PRO A 302 27.82 5.53 -12.98
CA PRO A 302 29.12 5.76 -13.62
C PRO A 302 29.12 5.25 -15.06
N VAL A 303 30.03 5.75 -15.88
CA VAL A 303 30.19 5.31 -17.27
C VAL A 303 30.44 3.80 -17.34
N ASP A 304 29.65 3.10 -18.15
CA ASP A 304 29.85 1.69 -18.43
C ASP A 304 31.08 1.44 -19.31
N PRO A 305 31.96 0.50 -18.96
CA PRO A 305 33.13 0.16 -19.78
C PRO A 305 32.71 -0.35 -21.17
N GLY A 306 33.21 0.30 -22.22
CA GLY A 306 33.01 -0.15 -23.61
C GLY A 306 31.83 0.47 -24.34
N TYR A 307 31.06 1.37 -23.74
CA TYR A 307 29.97 2.11 -24.40
C TYR A 307 30.42 3.53 -24.75
N ALA A 308 30.47 3.86 -26.06
CA ALA A 308 30.98 5.13 -26.56
C ALA A 308 30.07 6.35 -26.30
N PHE A 309 28.80 6.14 -25.96
CA PHE A 309 27.79 7.18 -25.74
C PHE A 309 27.13 7.04 -24.36
N ASP A 310 27.84 6.52 -23.40
CA ASP A 310 27.39 6.49 -22.03
C ASP A 310 27.90 7.69 -21.24
N PHE A 311 27.04 8.31 -20.43
CA PHE A 311 27.34 9.52 -19.68
C PHE A 311 27.04 9.27 -18.19
N PRO A 312 27.94 9.68 -17.29
CA PRO A 312 27.69 9.49 -15.86
C PRO A 312 26.51 10.34 -15.40
N ALA A 313 25.66 9.77 -14.59
CA ALA A 313 24.56 10.46 -13.95
C ALA A 313 24.64 10.35 -12.42
N PHE A 314 24.48 11.47 -11.73
CA PHE A 314 24.49 11.53 -10.28
C PHE A 314 23.35 12.45 -9.82
N SER A 315 22.58 12.01 -8.85
CA SER A 315 21.60 12.87 -8.19
C SER A 315 21.51 12.54 -6.70
N GLN A 316 21.24 13.57 -5.91
CA GLN A 316 20.99 13.45 -4.49
C GLN A 316 19.77 14.29 -4.16
N ILE A 317 18.68 13.61 -3.76
CA ILE A 317 17.42 14.23 -3.39
C ILE A 317 17.26 14.10 -1.87
N ASN A 318 17.10 15.24 -1.18
CA ASN A 318 16.81 15.27 0.24
C ASN A 318 15.45 15.93 0.44
N VAL A 319 14.60 15.32 1.24
CA VAL A 319 13.30 15.87 1.58
C VAL A 319 13.11 15.84 3.09
N GLU A 320 12.46 16.88 3.59
CA GLU A 320 12.02 16.98 4.97
C GLU A 320 10.57 17.46 5.01
N ARG A 321 9.77 16.81 5.86
CA ARG A 321 8.41 17.24 6.19
C ARG A 321 8.23 17.28 7.68
N ARG A 322 7.69 18.40 8.18
CA ARG A 322 7.26 18.58 9.57
C ARG A 322 5.77 18.85 9.58
N GLU A 323 5.04 18.12 10.41
CA GLU A 323 3.60 18.24 10.51
C GLU A 323 3.20 18.40 11.99
N ALA A 324 2.21 19.26 12.21
CA ALA A 324 1.46 19.35 13.45
C ALA A 324 -0.02 19.20 13.15
N GLU A 325 -0.70 18.33 13.87
CA GLU A 325 -2.11 18.01 13.69
C GLU A 325 -2.82 18.01 15.04
N TRP A 326 -4.05 18.56 15.05
CA TRP A 326 -4.91 18.53 16.22
C TRP A 326 -6.34 18.18 15.80
N ILE A 327 -6.86 17.07 16.29
CA ILE A 327 -8.18 16.54 15.97
C ILE A 327 -9.00 16.47 17.23
N ASN A 328 -10.24 16.95 17.16
CA ASN A 328 -11.23 16.87 18.23
C ASN A 328 -12.48 16.16 17.73
N ALA A 329 -12.90 15.13 18.46
CA ALA A 329 -14.14 14.41 18.19
C ALA A 329 -15.13 14.64 19.32
N PHE A 330 -16.34 15.08 18.97
CA PHE A 330 -17.44 15.38 19.89
C PHE A 330 -18.53 14.32 19.69
N HIS A 331 -18.70 13.44 20.67
CA HIS A 331 -19.69 12.36 20.66
C HIS A 331 -21.00 12.86 21.26
N LEU A 332 -21.97 13.25 20.43
CA LEU A 332 -23.27 13.75 20.85
C LEU A 332 -24.26 12.58 21.04
N GLY A 333 -24.13 11.94 22.18
CA GLY A 333 -24.83 10.69 22.49
C GLY A 333 -24.39 9.57 21.53
N LYS A 334 -25.33 8.68 21.16
CA LYS A 334 -25.09 7.58 20.21
C LYS A 334 -25.47 7.91 18.75
N TRP A 335 -25.91 9.13 18.50
CA TRP A 335 -26.53 9.54 17.24
C TRP A 335 -25.55 10.25 16.30
N SER A 336 -24.62 11.01 16.86
CA SER A 336 -23.76 11.89 16.10
C SER A 336 -22.34 11.89 16.69
N THR A 337 -21.37 12.02 15.80
CA THR A 337 -19.97 12.31 16.14
C THR A 337 -19.47 13.36 15.17
N SER A 338 -19.18 14.55 15.70
CA SER A 338 -18.59 15.66 14.95
C SER A 338 -17.09 15.68 15.15
N THR A 339 -16.32 15.66 14.08
CA THR A 339 -14.85 15.70 14.11
C THR A 339 -14.37 17.00 13.45
N VAL A 340 -13.51 17.75 14.16
CA VAL A 340 -12.84 18.94 13.65
C VAL A 340 -11.33 18.72 13.74
N GLY A 341 -10.60 19.03 12.69
CA GLY A 341 -9.16 18.93 12.68
C GLY A 341 -8.49 20.15 12.09
N LEU A 342 -7.36 20.52 12.70
CA LEU A 342 -6.43 21.54 12.23
C LEU A 342 -5.10 20.88 11.90
N GLU A 343 -4.49 21.28 10.81
CA GLU A 343 -3.20 20.75 10.38
C GLU A 343 -2.30 21.89 9.87
N TYR A 344 -1.03 21.85 10.26
CA TYR A 344 0.04 22.65 9.69
C TYR A 344 1.12 21.72 9.16
N ARG A 345 1.57 21.95 7.93
CA ARG A 345 2.60 21.18 7.26
C ARG A 345 3.64 22.11 6.65
N HIS A 346 4.89 21.81 6.90
CA HIS A 346 6.06 22.43 6.27
C HIS A 346 6.84 21.36 5.52
N GLU A 347 7.14 21.62 4.26
CA GLU A 347 7.84 20.70 3.38
C GLU A 347 9.04 21.41 2.76
N GLU A 348 10.17 20.72 2.76
CA GLU A 348 11.39 21.16 2.11
C GLU A 348 11.91 20.04 1.20
N GLY A 349 12.34 20.38 0.00
CA GLY A 349 12.94 19.47 -0.96
C GLY A 349 14.17 20.11 -1.59
N GLU A 350 15.24 19.32 -1.67
CA GLU A 350 16.48 19.68 -2.31
C GLU A 350 16.88 18.60 -3.32
N ASN A 351 17.13 18.98 -4.56
CA ASN A 351 17.95 18.18 -5.48
C ASN A 351 19.32 18.86 -5.52
N LYS A 352 20.32 18.23 -4.88
CA LYS A 352 21.61 18.82 -4.57
C LYS A 352 22.32 19.31 -5.85
N GLY A 353 22.67 20.60 -5.86
CA GLY A 353 23.29 21.25 -7.02
C GLY A 353 22.30 21.65 -8.13
N VAL A 354 21.01 21.34 -8.00
CA VAL A 354 19.98 21.66 -9.01
C VAL A 354 19.00 22.70 -8.47
N PHE A 355 18.26 22.39 -7.39
CA PHE A 355 17.36 23.35 -6.75
C PHE A 355 17.12 22.98 -5.28
N ARG A 356 16.69 23.97 -4.51
CA ARG A 356 16.13 23.80 -3.17
C ARG A 356 14.89 24.66 -3.03
N SER A 357 13.82 24.08 -2.52
CA SER A 357 12.56 24.80 -2.34
C SER A 357 11.82 24.33 -1.11
N ARG A 358 10.91 25.17 -0.63
CA ARG A 358 10.08 24.91 0.55
C ARG A 358 8.66 25.41 0.33
N THR A 359 7.71 24.69 0.91
CA THR A 359 6.29 25.06 0.90
C THR A 359 5.71 24.89 2.29
N HIS A 360 4.57 25.53 2.54
CA HIS A 360 3.79 25.31 3.74
C HIS A 360 2.31 25.24 3.40
N THR A 361 1.58 24.51 4.21
CA THR A 361 0.16 24.27 4.05
C THR A 361 -0.53 24.39 5.40
N GLN A 362 -1.68 25.06 5.44
CA GLN A 362 -2.58 25.12 6.59
C GLN A 362 -3.92 24.55 6.20
N SER A 363 -4.55 23.80 7.10
CA SER A 363 -5.82 23.17 6.77
C SER A 363 -6.75 23.08 7.95
N LEU A 364 -8.04 23.20 7.65
CA LEU A 364 -9.16 22.91 8.52
C LEU A 364 -10.02 21.84 7.86
N PHE A 365 -10.40 20.78 8.59
CA PHE A 365 -11.42 19.87 8.13
C PHE A 365 -12.51 19.66 9.18
N PHE A 366 -13.69 19.33 8.68
CA PHE A 366 -14.86 18.98 9.47
C PHE A 366 -15.48 17.71 8.91
N GLU A 367 -15.90 16.81 9.78
CA GLU A 367 -16.69 15.63 9.43
C GLU A 367 -17.79 15.37 10.44
N GLU A 368 -18.96 15.06 9.96
CA GLU A 368 -20.12 14.65 10.74
C GLU A 368 -20.49 13.20 10.43
N GLN A 369 -20.61 12.37 11.45
CA GLN A 369 -21.09 11.00 11.36
C GLN A 369 -22.41 10.89 12.09
N LEU A 370 -23.47 10.52 11.37
CA LEU A 370 -24.81 10.34 11.89
C LEU A 370 -25.19 8.85 11.90
N ARG A 371 -25.76 8.40 13.00
CA ARG A 371 -26.16 7.01 13.22
C ARG A 371 -27.66 6.94 13.53
N PHE A 372 -28.44 6.34 12.65
CA PHE A 372 -29.88 6.21 12.81
C PHE A 372 -30.29 4.75 12.99
N PHE A 373 -31.02 4.47 14.06
CA PHE A 373 -31.63 3.18 14.38
C PHE A 373 -30.61 2.00 14.42
N GLY A 374 -29.29 2.30 14.51
CA GLY A 374 -28.22 1.33 14.42
C GLY A 374 -28.23 0.53 13.10
N ARG A 375 -28.69 1.15 12.00
CA ARG A 375 -28.78 0.56 10.66
C ARG A 375 -28.32 1.50 9.54
N LEU A 376 -28.64 2.78 9.65
CA LEU A 376 -28.26 3.79 8.66
C LEU A 376 -27.17 4.67 9.26
N PHE A 377 -26.05 4.71 8.56
CA PHE A 377 -24.89 5.50 8.90
C PHE A 377 -24.62 6.47 7.75
N LEU A 378 -24.59 7.75 8.06
CA LEU A 378 -24.29 8.81 7.10
C LEU A 378 -23.03 9.53 7.56
N THR A 379 -22.12 9.78 6.64
CA THR A 379 -20.92 10.57 6.88
C THR A 379 -20.83 11.67 5.85
N GLY A 380 -20.59 12.90 6.28
CA GLY A 380 -20.36 14.03 5.41
C GLY A 380 -19.26 14.93 5.97
N GLY A 381 -18.46 15.52 5.12
CA GLY A 381 -17.37 16.36 5.57
C GLY A 381 -16.76 17.19 4.45
N PHE A 382 -15.97 18.18 4.85
CA PHE A 382 -15.21 19.04 3.96
C PHE A 382 -13.86 19.40 4.55
N ARG A 383 -12.94 19.83 3.70
CA ARG A 383 -11.64 20.38 4.05
C ARG A 383 -11.37 21.62 3.24
N VAL A 384 -10.82 22.63 3.90
CA VAL A 384 -10.22 23.80 3.26
C VAL A 384 -8.72 23.73 3.54
N GLU A 385 -7.92 23.79 2.49
CA GLU A 385 -6.47 23.70 2.54
C GLU A 385 -5.87 24.89 1.79
N ASP A 386 -5.08 25.71 2.49
CA ASP A 386 -4.36 26.85 1.95
C ASP A 386 -2.87 26.52 1.80
N HIS A 387 -2.39 26.56 0.57
CA HIS A 387 -1.02 26.20 0.22
C HIS A 387 -0.26 27.40 -0.32
N SER A 388 0.98 27.57 0.14
CA SER A 388 1.81 28.75 -0.14
C SER A 388 2.13 29.04 -1.62
N VAL A 389 1.84 28.10 -2.55
CA VAL A 389 2.17 28.26 -3.98
C VAL A 389 0.90 28.37 -4.84
N PHE A 390 -0.03 27.43 -4.72
CA PHE A 390 -1.20 27.37 -5.58
C PHE A 390 -2.49 27.92 -4.93
N GLY A 391 -2.42 28.39 -3.66
CA GLY A 391 -3.55 29.00 -2.97
C GLY A 391 -4.48 27.98 -2.31
N THR A 392 -5.76 28.34 -2.21
CA THR A 392 -6.76 27.61 -1.42
C THR A 392 -7.54 26.62 -2.27
N GLU A 393 -7.60 25.36 -1.80
CA GLU A 393 -8.42 24.29 -2.36
C GLU A 393 -9.44 23.81 -1.32
N THR A 394 -10.65 23.50 -1.80
CA THR A 394 -11.72 22.94 -0.96
C THR A 394 -12.15 21.61 -1.51
N THR A 395 -12.24 20.61 -0.64
CA THR A 395 -12.72 19.27 -1.00
C THR A 395 -13.82 18.84 -0.06
N GLU A 396 -14.75 18.05 -0.59
CA GLU A 396 -15.92 17.56 0.12
C GLU A 396 -16.12 16.05 -0.11
N ARG A 397 -16.79 15.39 0.83
CA ARG A 397 -17.19 14.00 0.68
C ARG A 397 -18.51 13.72 1.39
N GLY A 398 -19.25 12.73 0.87
CA GLY A 398 -20.39 12.17 1.53
C GLY A 398 -20.45 10.67 1.33
N SER A 399 -20.88 9.93 2.34
CA SER A 399 -21.05 8.49 2.22
C SER A 399 -22.20 7.99 3.09
N LEU A 400 -22.74 6.83 2.72
CA LEU A 400 -23.76 6.15 3.49
C LEU A 400 -23.46 4.64 3.58
N ALA A 401 -23.82 4.04 4.72
CA ALA A 401 -23.92 2.60 4.87
C ALA A 401 -25.30 2.25 5.46
N TYR A 402 -25.92 1.20 4.92
CA TYR A 402 -27.21 0.71 5.40
C TYR A 402 -27.17 -0.78 5.67
N LEU A 403 -27.41 -1.18 6.93
CA LEU A 403 -27.40 -2.57 7.37
C LEU A 403 -28.83 -3.15 7.32
N ILE A 404 -29.06 -4.15 6.49
CA ILE A 404 -30.29 -4.93 6.47
C ILE A 404 -30.14 -6.05 7.51
N LYS A 405 -30.53 -5.73 8.76
CA LYS A 405 -30.41 -6.68 9.88
C LYS A 405 -31.24 -7.94 9.60
N GLY A 406 -30.69 -9.12 9.93
CA GLY A 406 -31.30 -10.42 9.69
C GLY A 406 -30.95 -11.04 8.34
N TRP A 407 -30.53 -10.27 7.35
CA TRP A 407 -30.10 -10.77 6.04
C TRP A 407 -28.56 -10.81 5.90
N GLY A 408 -27.84 -10.14 6.81
CA GLY A 408 -26.39 -10.04 6.73
C GLY A 408 -25.91 -9.17 5.56
N THR A 409 -26.79 -8.30 5.04
CA THR A 409 -26.51 -7.43 3.90
C THR A 409 -26.16 -6.02 4.37
N ARG A 410 -25.10 -5.46 3.80
CA ARG A 410 -24.74 -4.04 3.91
C ARG A 410 -24.73 -3.43 2.52
N LEU A 411 -25.53 -2.38 2.34
CA LEU A 411 -25.46 -1.51 1.16
C LEU A 411 -24.62 -0.28 1.51
N ARG A 412 -23.79 0.16 0.60
CA ARG A 412 -22.94 1.32 0.81
C ARG A 412 -22.79 2.15 -0.46
N GLY A 413 -22.48 3.42 -0.29
CA GLY A 413 -22.18 4.32 -1.38
C GLY A 413 -21.52 5.59 -0.87
N GLY A 414 -20.71 6.19 -1.71
CA GLY A 414 -20.01 7.42 -1.38
C GLY A 414 -19.63 8.19 -2.64
N ALA A 415 -19.46 9.49 -2.46
CA ALA A 415 -18.95 10.40 -3.47
C ALA A 415 -18.10 11.49 -2.81
N GLY A 416 -17.17 12.06 -3.56
CA GLY A 416 -16.38 13.17 -3.08
C GLY A 416 -15.44 13.72 -4.16
N SER A 417 -14.92 14.90 -3.86
CA SER A 417 -13.87 15.54 -4.63
C SER A 417 -12.49 15.23 -4.04
N GLY A 418 -11.48 15.29 -4.88
CA GLY A 418 -10.09 15.14 -4.49
C GLY A 418 -9.19 16.06 -5.29
N PHE A 419 -8.01 16.34 -4.77
CA PHE A 419 -7.00 17.07 -5.50
C PHE A 419 -5.58 16.54 -5.22
N ARG A 420 -4.67 16.79 -6.15
CA ARG A 420 -3.23 16.54 -6.01
C ARG A 420 -2.45 17.83 -6.20
N ALA A 421 -1.61 18.15 -5.24
CA ALA A 421 -0.69 19.26 -5.36
C ALA A 421 0.38 18.97 -6.45
N PRO A 422 0.80 19.95 -7.26
CA PRO A 422 2.02 19.83 -8.03
C PRO A 422 3.20 19.56 -7.11
N THR A 423 4.12 18.70 -7.55
CA THR A 423 5.33 18.36 -6.78
C THR A 423 6.35 19.49 -6.82
N LEU A 424 7.34 19.47 -5.91
CA LEU A 424 8.43 20.44 -5.95
C LEU A 424 9.24 20.35 -7.27
N ASN A 425 9.34 19.17 -7.88
CA ASN A 425 9.93 19.02 -9.21
C ASN A 425 9.07 19.70 -10.29
N ASP A 426 7.74 19.49 -10.24
CA ASP A 426 6.82 20.10 -11.19
C ASP A 426 6.91 21.65 -11.17
N LEU A 427 7.10 22.22 -9.98
CA LEU A 427 7.09 23.66 -9.74
C LEU A 427 8.46 24.33 -9.92
N PHE A 428 9.58 23.66 -9.59
CA PHE A 428 10.85 24.32 -9.37
C PHE A 428 12.06 23.69 -10.08
N TYR A 429 11.92 22.51 -10.72
CA TYR A 429 13.06 21.88 -11.38
C TYR A 429 13.49 22.66 -12.62
N PRO A 430 14.76 23.13 -12.74
CA PRO A 430 15.20 23.92 -13.86
C PRO A 430 15.04 23.22 -15.22
N GLY A 431 14.58 23.95 -16.23
CA GLY A 431 14.52 23.48 -17.61
C GLY A 431 13.18 22.92 -18.08
N PHE A 432 12.29 22.44 -17.15
CA PHE A 432 10.97 21.97 -17.55
C PHE A 432 9.83 22.34 -16.59
N SER A 433 10.14 22.82 -15.38
CA SER A 433 9.14 23.15 -14.35
C SER A 433 8.23 24.31 -14.77
N ASN A 434 7.06 24.36 -14.12
CA ASN A 434 6.08 25.42 -14.35
C ASN A 434 5.46 25.85 -13.01
N PRO A 435 5.87 27.00 -12.46
CA PRO A 435 5.30 27.52 -11.21
C PRO A 435 3.82 27.94 -11.31
N ALA A 436 3.26 28.04 -12.53
CA ALA A 436 1.86 28.39 -12.75
C ALA A 436 0.92 27.17 -12.81
N LEU A 437 1.43 25.96 -12.50
CA LEU A 437 0.62 24.76 -12.45
C LEU A 437 -0.49 24.87 -11.40
N LYS A 438 -1.67 24.42 -11.81
CA LYS A 438 -2.82 24.24 -10.92
C LYS A 438 -2.81 22.81 -10.37
N PRO A 439 -3.44 22.59 -9.21
CA PRO A 439 -3.70 21.23 -8.73
C PRO A 439 -4.46 20.38 -9.76
N GLU A 440 -4.16 19.09 -9.80
CA GLU A 440 -5.05 18.11 -10.44
C GLU A 440 -6.28 17.96 -9.56
N THR A 441 -7.44 17.81 -10.16
CA THR A 441 -8.70 17.64 -9.44
C THR A 441 -9.41 16.36 -9.87
N SER A 442 -10.28 15.85 -9.02
CA SER A 442 -11.13 14.70 -9.34
C SER A 442 -12.49 14.81 -8.68
N PHE A 443 -13.47 14.17 -9.32
CA PHE A 443 -14.73 13.80 -8.71
C PHE A 443 -14.94 12.31 -8.88
N SER A 444 -15.25 11.61 -7.78
CA SER A 444 -15.40 10.16 -7.80
C SER A 444 -16.60 9.73 -6.99
N TRP A 445 -17.22 8.61 -7.39
CA TRP A 445 -18.30 7.99 -6.66
C TRP A 445 -18.25 6.47 -6.75
N GLU A 446 -18.82 5.82 -5.76
CA GLU A 446 -18.95 4.38 -5.71
C GLU A 446 -20.28 3.93 -5.10
N VAL A 447 -20.74 2.76 -5.52
CA VAL A 447 -21.83 2.03 -4.88
C VAL A 447 -21.42 0.57 -4.69
N GLY A 448 -21.86 -0.03 -3.60
CA GLY A 448 -21.49 -1.41 -3.31
C GLY A 448 -22.47 -2.10 -2.38
N ALA A 449 -22.33 -3.42 -2.36
CA ALA A 449 -23.07 -4.30 -1.47
C ALA A 449 -22.13 -5.36 -0.92
N ASP A 450 -22.24 -5.63 0.37
CA ASP A 450 -21.56 -6.71 1.04
C ASP A 450 -22.59 -7.66 1.65
N GLN A 451 -22.34 -8.96 1.54
CA GLN A 451 -23.27 -9.99 1.96
C GLN A 451 -22.56 -11.04 2.82
N LYS A 452 -23.07 -11.27 4.02
CA LYS A 452 -22.66 -12.37 4.89
C LYS A 452 -23.73 -13.47 4.81
N LEU A 453 -23.30 -14.71 4.52
CA LEU A 453 -24.18 -15.86 4.36
C LEU A 453 -23.77 -17.00 5.32
N TRP A 454 -24.72 -17.85 5.70
CA TRP A 454 -24.51 -19.06 6.49
C TRP A 454 -23.69 -18.82 7.76
N GLN A 455 -24.13 -17.90 8.61
CA GLN A 455 -23.44 -17.53 9.85
C GLN A 455 -22.01 -16.97 9.60
N GLU A 456 -21.87 -16.15 8.54
CA GLU A 456 -20.62 -15.51 8.13
C GLU A 456 -19.56 -16.46 7.53
N ARG A 457 -19.91 -17.71 7.24
CA ARG A 457 -18.99 -18.64 6.57
C ARG A 457 -18.68 -18.24 5.13
N ILE A 458 -19.57 -17.49 4.49
CA ILE A 458 -19.34 -16.90 3.17
C ILE A 458 -19.53 -15.41 3.28
N ARG A 459 -18.57 -14.66 2.77
CA ARG A 459 -18.56 -13.20 2.65
C ARG A 459 -18.39 -12.84 1.19
N LEU A 460 -19.30 -12.05 0.69
CA LEU A 460 -19.28 -11.54 -0.69
C LEU A 460 -19.25 -10.02 -0.64
N GLY A 461 -18.54 -9.40 -1.57
CA GLY A 461 -18.53 -7.96 -1.77
C GLY A 461 -18.54 -7.62 -3.25
N LEU A 462 -19.32 -6.63 -3.61
CA LEU A 462 -19.36 -6.08 -4.96
C LEU A 462 -19.34 -4.56 -4.89
N THR A 463 -18.50 -3.91 -5.70
CA THR A 463 -18.42 -2.46 -5.80
C THR A 463 -18.34 -2.06 -7.26
N TYR A 464 -19.13 -1.10 -7.66
CA TYR A 464 -18.93 -0.32 -8.89
C TYR A 464 -18.33 1.03 -8.50
N PHE A 465 -17.34 1.51 -9.25
CA PHE A 465 -16.72 2.80 -9.05
C PHE A 465 -16.60 3.58 -10.36
N HIS A 466 -16.54 4.91 -10.22
CA HIS A 466 -16.35 5.85 -11.31
C HIS A 466 -15.52 7.05 -10.84
N ASN A 467 -14.49 7.41 -11.61
CA ASN A 467 -13.60 8.54 -11.32
C ASN A 467 -13.44 9.40 -12.58
N ASP A 468 -13.66 10.70 -12.44
CA ASP A 468 -13.28 11.71 -13.42
C ASP A 468 -12.08 12.50 -12.89
N PHE A 469 -11.05 12.68 -13.73
CA PHE A 469 -9.83 13.43 -13.41
C PHE A 469 -9.69 14.60 -14.37
N ASP A 470 -9.43 15.79 -13.82
CA ASP A 470 -9.22 17.02 -14.57
C ASP A 470 -7.85 17.63 -14.26
N ASN A 471 -7.37 18.48 -15.18
CA ASN A 471 -6.11 19.22 -15.02
C ASN A 471 -4.88 18.34 -14.78
N LEU A 472 -4.86 17.11 -15.31
CA LEU A 472 -3.73 16.20 -15.10
C LEU A 472 -2.42 16.84 -15.59
N ILE A 473 -1.41 16.80 -14.72
CA ILE A 473 -0.08 17.33 -14.97
C ILE A 473 0.71 16.33 -15.83
N ARG A 474 1.21 16.79 -16.98
CA ARG A 474 1.92 15.95 -17.96
C ARG A 474 3.15 16.65 -18.50
N PHE A 475 4.19 15.86 -18.77
CA PHE A 475 5.31 16.27 -19.59
C PHE A 475 4.88 16.38 -21.04
N VAL A 476 5.25 17.49 -21.68
CA VAL A 476 4.91 17.81 -23.07
C VAL A 476 6.17 18.15 -23.82
N MET A 477 6.37 17.50 -24.97
CA MET A 477 7.44 17.88 -25.91
C MET A 477 7.01 19.11 -26.70
N LEU A 478 7.84 20.13 -26.71
CA LEU A 478 7.61 21.38 -27.44
C LEU A 478 8.53 21.44 -28.66
N PRO A 479 8.08 22.04 -29.77
CA PRO A 479 8.92 22.19 -30.98
C PRO A 479 10.02 23.26 -30.84
N VAL A 480 9.97 24.07 -29.79
CA VAL A 480 10.91 25.15 -29.48
C VAL A 480 11.38 25.05 -28.01
N PRO A 481 12.53 25.64 -27.67
CA PRO A 481 12.98 25.68 -26.27
C PRO A 481 11.86 26.19 -25.32
N PRO A 482 11.72 25.59 -24.14
CA PRO A 482 12.62 24.62 -23.50
C PRO A 482 12.51 23.16 -23.98
N PHE A 483 11.92 22.86 -25.11
CA PHE A 483 11.66 21.53 -25.72
C PHE A 483 10.84 20.56 -24.87
N VAL A 484 10.85 20.71 -23.56
CA VAL A 484 10.03 19.92 -22.59
C VAL A 484 9.44 20.90 -21.59
N ALA A 485 8.16 20.75 -21.29
CA ALA A 485 7.47 21.53 -20.26
C ALA A 485 6.48 20.64 -19.49
N VAL A 486 6.18 21.02 -18.28
CA VAL A 486 5.11 20.41 -17.48
C VAL A 486 3.87 21.30 -17.54
N MET A 487 2.72 20.71 -17.89
CA MET A 487 1.48 21.47 -18.13
C MET A 487 0.25 20.69 -17.63
N ASN A 488 -0.81 21.42 -17.25
CA ASN A 488 -2.14 20.87 -16.98
C ASN A 488 -2.90 20.71 -18.30
N LEU A 489 -2.93 19.53 -18.88
CA LEU A 489 -3.48 19.35 -20.24
C LEU A 489 -4.48 18.22 -20.37
N ALA A 490 -4.47 17.23 -19.47
CA ALA A 490 -5.19 16.00 -19.71
C ALA A 490 -6.41 15.87 -18.79
N ARG A 491 -7.41 15.20 -19.34
CA ARG A 491 -8.52 14.62 -18.57
C ARG A 491 -8.45 13.13 -18.74
N ALA A 492 -8.84 12.41 -17.71
CA ALA A 492 -8.99 10.97 -17.77
C ALA A 492 -10.25 10.55 -17.01
N ARG A 493 -10.75 9.40 -17.40
CA ARG A 493 -11.87 8.74 -16.72
C ARG A 493 -11.49 7.30 -16.45
N THR A 494 -11.88 6.81 -15.28
CA THR A 494 -11.82 5.38 -14.97
C THR A 494 -13.13 4.91 -14.38
N SER A 495 -13.55 3.70 -14.73
CA SER A 495 -14.69 3.04 -14.11
C SER A 495 -14.44 1.54 -14.03
N GLY A 496 -15.14 0.87 -13.12
CA GLY A 496 -14.91 -0.54 -13.00
C GLY A 496 -15.73 -1.24 -11.93
N ILE A 497 -15.45 -2.53 -11.81
CA ILE A 497 -16.11 -3.42 -10.86
C ILE A 497 -15.04 -4.13 -10.03
N GLU A 498 -15.24 -4.13 -8.72
CA GLU A 498 -14.48 -4.94 -7.77
C GLU A 498 -15.43 -5.98 -7.17
N ALA A 499 -15.07 -7.25 -7.28
CA ALA A 499 -15.80 -8.34 -6.66
C ALA A 499 -14.88 -9.12 -5.73
N MET A 500 -15.37 -9.49 -4.56
CA MET A 500 -14.65 -10.30 -3.60
C MET A 500 -15.54 -11.41 -3.06
N ALA A 501 -14.96 -12.58 -2.85
CA ALA A 501 -15.58 -13.69 -2.17
C ALA A 501 -14.57 -14.33 -1.23
N GLU A 502 -14.99 -14.63 -0.01
CA GLU A 502 -14.25 -15.41 0.96
C GLU A 502 -15.17 -16.46 1.55
N ALA A 503 -14.69 -17.69 1.66
CA ALA A 503 -15.50 -18.79 2.15
C ALA A 503 -14.70 -19.75 3.04
N ASP A 504 -15.28 -20.14 4.18
CA ASP A 504 -14.86 -21.30 4.95
C ASP A 504 -15.37 -22.57 4.24
N LEU A 505 -14.60 -23.07 3.27
CA LEU A 505 -14.95 -24.22 2.43
C LEU A 505 -15.10 -25.49 3.28
N LEU A 506 -14.17 -25.68 4.22
CA LEU A 506 -14.18 -26.70 5.26
C LEU A 506 -13.80 -26.03 6.58
N LYS A 507 -13.86 -26.75 7.69
CA LYS A 507 -13.47 -26.21 9.02
C LYS A 507 -12.01 -25.74 9.08
N ASN A 508 -11.17 -26.29 8.22
CA ASN A 508 -9.73 -26.06 8.17
C ASN A 508 -9.26 -25.64 6.77
N LEU A 509 -10.16 -25.19 5.92
CA LEU A 509 -9.87 -24.76 4.54
C LEU A 509 -10.65 -23.50 4.23
N VAL A 510 -9.92 -22.41 4.02
CA VAL A 510 -10.45 -21.09 3.66
C VAL A 510 -10.03 -20.76 2.23
N GLY A 511 -10.98 -20.32 1.43
CA GLY A 511 -10.73 -19.84 0.07
C GLY A 511 -11.11 -18.38 -0.07
N SER A 512 -10.35 -17.62 -0.85
CA SER A 512 -10.64 -16.25 -1.20
C SER A 512 -10.45 -16.00 -2.70
N VAL A 513 -11.28 -15.14 -3.27
CA VAL A 513 -11.17 -14.69 -4.66
C VAL A 513 -11.45 -13.21 -4.72
N ASN A 514 -10.58 -12.47 -5.38
CA ASN A 514 -10.78 -11.06 -5.69
C ASN A 514 -10.66 -10.86 -7.20
N TYR A 515 -11.57 -10.10 -7.75
CA TYR A 515 -11.56 -9.70 -9.15
C TYR A 515 -11.70 -8.19 -9.25
N THR A 516 -10.91 -7.58 -10.12
CA THR A 516 -11.02 -6.16 -10.48
C THR A 516 -11.08 -6.04 -11.99
N TYR A 517 -12.10 -5.35 -12.48
CA TYR A 517 -12.19 -4.86 -13.84
C TYR A 517 -12.03 -3.33 -13.80
N THR A 518 -11.11 -2.80 -14.58
CA THR A 518 -10.91 -1.36 -14.74
C THR A 518 -10.93 -1.00 -16.22
N ASP A 519 -11.85 -0.12 -16.59
CA ASP A 519 -11.85 0.56 -17.87
C ASP A 519 -11.35 1.98 -17.69
N SER A 520 -10.45 2.41 -18.57
CA SER A 520 -9.80 3.70 -18.45
C SER A 520 -9.66 4.39 -19.80
N GLU A 521 -9.92 5.69 -19.82
CA GLU A 521 -9.88 6.50 -21.04
C GLU A 521 -9.21 7.86 -20.77
N THR A 522 -8.31 8.27 -21.67
CA THR A 522 -7.73 9.61 -21.67
C THR A 522 -8.45 10.45 -22.73
N SER A 523 -9.05 11.57 -22.32
CA SER A 523 -9.79 12.47 -23.21
C SER A 523 -8.92 13.02 -24.34
N GLY A 524 -9.48 13.03 -25.56
CA GLY A 524 -8.84 13.55 -26.76
C GLY A 524 -7.96 12.54 -27.52
N ARG A 525 -7.67 11.37 -26.96
CA ARG A 525 -6.89 10.31 -27.63
C ARG A 525 -7.59 8.96 -27.69
N ASN A 526 -8.69 8.78 -26.96
CA ASN A 526 -9.45 7.50 -26.87
C ASN A 526 -8.53 6.31 -26.55
N ARG A 527 -7.66 6.45 -25.55
CA ARG A 527 -6.64 5.47 -25.18
C ARG A 527 -6.71 5.14 -23.70
N PRO A 528 -6.42 3.87 -23.32
CA PRO A 528 -6.35 3.51 -21.91
C PRO A 528 -5.20 4.24 -21.19
N LEU A 529 -5.32 4.32 -19.87
CA LEU A 529 -4.21 4.78 -19.03
C LEU A 529 -3.05 3.78 -19.12
N ALA A 530 -1.82 4.32 -19.06
CA ALA A 530 -0.63 3.48 -19.08
C ALA A 530 -0.54 2.59 -17.84
N ARG A 531 -0.17 1.34 -18.06
CA ARG A 531 0.10 0.33 -17.03
C ARG A 531 -1.11 0.02 -16.15
N GLU A 532 -2.33 0.16 -16.67
CA GLU A 532 -3.55 -0.24 -15.99
C GLU A 532 -4.15 -1.46 -16.72
N PRO A 533 -4.04 -2.67 -16.14
CA PRO A 533 -4.62 -3.87 -16.74
C PRO A 533 -6.14 -3.86 -16.59
N HIS A 534 -6.88 -4.23 -17.65
CA HIS A 534 -8.33 -4.30 -17.60
C HIS A 534 -8.86 -5.35 -16.61
N HIS A 535 -8.18 -6.48 -16.50
CA HIS A 535 -8.63 -7.59 -15.64
C HIS A 535 -7.53 -8.02 -14.71
N ARG A 536 -7.87 -8.15 -13.43
CA ARG A 536 -7.02 -8.74 -12.41
C ARG A 536 -7.77 -9.74 -11.56
N TRP A 537 -7.11 -10.85 -11.26
CA TRP A 537 -7.60 -11.89 -10.38
C TRP A 537 -6.58 -12.19 -9.31
N ASN A 538 -7.07 -12.34 -8.09
CA ASN A 538 -6.28 -12.87 -6.98
C ASN A 538 -7.10 -14.01 -6.36
N VAL A 539 -6.51 -15.18 -6.26
CA VAL A 539 -7.11 -16.36 -5.64
C VAL A 539 -6.21 -16.82 -4.51
N GLY A 540 -6.76 -16.99 -3.34
CA GLY A 540 -6.07 -17.47 -2.15
C GLY A 540 -6.72 -18.75 -1.62
N LEU A 541 -5.90 -19.69 -1.16
CA LEU A 541 -6.33 -20.88 -0.45
C LEU A 541 -5.43 -21.08 0.75
N THR A 542 -6.02 -21.22 1.94
CA THR A 542 -5.30 -21.55 3.18
C THR A 542 -5.88 -22.83 3.74
N TRP A 543 -5.01 -23.80 3.99
CA TRP A 543 -5.39 -25.13 4.45
C TRP A 543 -4.58 -25.57 5.67
N GLU A 544 -5.26 -25.98 6.72
CA GLU A 544 -4.68 -26.53 7.94
C GLU A 544 -4.96 -28.04 8.06
N PRO A 545 -4.27 -28.89 7.26
CA PRO A 545 -4.54 -30.34 7.27
C PRO A 545 -4.27 -31.00 8.62
N LEU A 546 -3.37 -30.46 9.40
CA LEU A 546 -2.99 -30.92 10.73
C LEU A 546 -2.92 -29.74 11.70
N ALA A 547 -3.11 -29.97 12.98
CA ALA A 547 -3.05 -28.92 14.02
C ALA A 547 -1.72 -28.13 14.08
N ARG A 548 -0.65 -28.66 13.46
CA ARG A 548 0.68 -28.08 13.43
C ARG A 548 1.15 -27.66 12.03
N LEU A 549 0.33 -27.87 11.01
CA LEU A 549 0.69 -27.60 9.62
C LEU A 549 -0.35 -26.68 8.97
N SER A 550 0.09 -25.51 8.55
CA SER A 550 -0.67 -24.58 7.73
C SER A 550 -0.01 -24.47 6.36
N LEU A 551 -0.80 -24.57 5.31
CA LEU A 551 -0.37 -24.46 3.91
C LEU A 551 -1.15 -23.34 3.23
N PHE A 552 -0.53 -22.66 2.27
CA PHE A 552 -1.23 -21.69 1.45
C PHE A 552 -0.84 -21.77 -0.03
N THR A 553 -1.76 -21.29 -0.85
CA THR A 553 -1.52 -21.02 -2.27
C THR A 553 -2.12 -19.67 -2.62
N GLN A 554 -1.40 -18.85 -3.39
CA GLN A 554 -1.90 -17.61 -3.95
C GLN A 554 -1.65 -17.58 -5.45
N VAL A 555 -2.64 -17.13 -6.22
CA VAL A 555 -2.55 -16.94 -7.66
C VAL A 555 -2.87 -15.49 -7.98
N HIS A 556 -1.95 -14.81 -8.64
CA HIS A 556 -2.11 -13.43 -9.09
C HIS A 556 -2.07 -13.40 -10.60
N THR A 557 -3.13 -12.88 -11.22
CA THR A 557 -3.21 -12.77 -12.69
C THR A 557 -3.55 -11.34 -13.07
N ALA A 558 -2.79 -10.79 -14.02
CA ALA A 558 -3.08 -9.51 -14.65
C ALA A 558 -3.18 -9.68 -16.16
N SER A 559 -4.16 -9.04 -16.80
CA SER A 559 -4.26 -8.99 -18.25
C SER A 559 -3.15 -8.13 -18.85
N ARG A 560 -3.00 -8.16 -20.19
CA ARG A 560 -2.12 -7.20 -20.88
C ARG A 560 -2.49 -5.77 -20.52
N GLN A 561 -1.48 -4.90 -20.45
CA GLN A 561 -1.63 -3.48 -20.14
C GLN A 561 -0.96 -2.60 -21.21
N PHE A 562 -1.55 -1.46 -21.47
CA PHE A 562 -0.97 -0.46 -22.35
C PHE A 562 0.24 0.21 -21.68
N GLU A 563 1.36 0.36 -22.36
CA GLU A 563 2.53 1.10 -21.87
C GLU A 563 2.54 2.52 -22.41
N ASP A 564 2.79 2.67 -23.71
CA ASP A 564 2.78 3.93 -24.43
C ASP A 564 2.59 3.69 -25.94
N GLU A 565 2.65 4.78 -26.71
CA GLU A 565 2.44 4.74 -28.17
C GLU A 565 3.60 4.09 -28.93
N THR A 566 4.79 4.10 -28.38
CA THR A 566 6.01 3.62 -29.03
C THR A 566 6.13 2.10 -28.89
N VAL A 567 5.89 1.61 -27.69
CA VAL A 567 6.10 0.19 -27.34
C VAL A 567 4.80 -0.61 -27.26
N GLY A 568 3.62 0.04 -27.29
CA GLY A 568 2.30 -0.61 -27.32
C GLY A 568 1.90 -1.23 -26.00
N TYR A 569 1.78 -2.56 -25.94
CA TYR A 569 1.28 -3.30 -24.80
C TYR A 569 2.37 -4.15 -24.15
N ASN A 570 2.38 -4.16 -22.83
CA ASN A 570 3.06 -5.17 -22.02
C ASN A 570 2.14 -6.40 -21.89
N ARG A 571 2.71 -7.60 -21.91
CA ARG A 571 1.92 -8.84 -21.84
C ARG A 571 1.37 -9.05 -20.43
N GLY A 572 0.21 -9.71 -20.34
CA GLY A 572 -0.32 -10.19 -19.07
C GLY A 572 0.51 -11.34 -18.51
N HIS A 573 0.35 -11.61 -17.23
CA HIS A 573 1.06 -12.69 -16.53
C HIS A 573 0.19 -13.36 -15.48
N THR A 574 0.62 -14.56 -15.06
CA THR A 574 0.03 -15.31 -13.94
C THR A 574 1.15 -15.82 -13.04
N ARG A 575 1.17 -15.35 -11.81
CA ARG A 575 2.10 -15.80 -10.78
C ARG A 575 1.39 -16.72 -9.78
N VAL A 576 2.02 -17.84 -9.46
CA VAL A 576 1.55 -18.78 -8.45
C VAL A 576 2.57 -18.84 -7.32
N ASP A 577 2.12 -18.55 -6.10
CA ASP A 577 2.91 -18.62 -4.88
C ASP A 577 2.35 -19.73 -3.98
N VAL A 578 3.24 -20.51 -3.36
CA VAL A 578 2.87 -21.56 -2.42
C VAL A 578 3.77 -21.50 -1.19
N GLY A 579 3.27 -21.97 -0.08
CA GLY A 579 4.10 -22.04 1.11
C GLY A 579 3.38 -22.68 2.30
N GLY A 580 4.06 -22.69 3.44
CA GLY A 580 3.47 -23.22 4.64
C GLY A 580 4.34 -23.05 5.87
N THR A 581 3.72 -23.29 7.01
CA THR A 581 4.30 -23.24 8.34
C THR A 581 4.08 -24.57 9.04
N TYR A 582 5.15 -25.16 9.55
CA TYR A 582 5.09 -26.33 10.42
C TYR A 582 5.54 -25.94 11.84
N ARG A 583 4.65 -26.09 12.82
CA ARG A 583 4.97 -25.86 14.23
C ARG A 583 5.73 -27.06 14.79
N ALA A 584 7.06 -26.96 14.83
CA ALA A 584 7.97 -28.01 15.24
C ALA A 584 7.95 -28.24 16.77
N LEU A 585 7.84 -27.15 17.55
CA LEU A 585 7.80 -27.20 19.01
C LEU A 585 6.66 -26.32 19.52
N ASP A 586 5.92 -26.85 20.48
CA ASP A 586 5.04 -26.10 21.37
C ASP A 586 5.85 -25.70 22.63
N ARG A 587 5.19 -25.03 23.56
CA ARG A 587 5.79 -24.41 24.74
C ARG A 587 6.84 -25.29 25.45
N TYR A 588 8.06 -24.75 25.57
CA TYR A 588 9.16 -25.35 26.31
C TYR A 588 9.90 -24.26 27.11
N GLY A 589 9.73 -24.23 28.41
CA GLY A 589 10.27 -23.19 29.26
C GLY A 589 9.73 -21.81 28.89
N TRP A 590 10.61 -20.90 28.59
CA TRP A 590 10.31 -19.54 28.14
C TRP A 590 10.05 -19.43 26.61
N LEU A 591 10.34 -20.50 25.86
CA LEU A 591 10.05 -20.60 24.44
C LEU A 591 8.56 -20.97 24.23
N GLN A 592 7.81 -20.14 23.52
CA GLN A 592 6.38 -20.36 23.26
C GLN A 592 6.14 -21.26 22.05
N ALA A 593 6.94 -21.10 20.99
CA ALA A 593 6.85 -21.93 19.78
C ALA A 593 8.12 -21.85 18.95
N VAL A 594 8.40 -22.93 18.21
CA VAL A 594 9.34 -22.93 17.07
C VAL A 594 8.56 -23.36 15.83
N GLU A 595 8.62 -22.55 14.81
CA GLU A 595 7.95 -22.75 13.53
C GLU A 595 8.99 -22.85 12.41
N LEU A 596 8.84 -23.85 11.56
CA LEU A 596 9.58 -23.96 10.29
C LEU A 596 8.70 -23.36 9.20
N THR A 597 9.27 -22.50 8.37
CA THR A 597 8.55 -21.83 7.29
C THR A 597 9.17 -22.18 5.95
N ALA A 598 8.36 -22.33 4.92
CA ALA A 598 8.81 -22.48 3.55
C ALA A 598 7.88 -21.72 2.62
N ARG A 599 8.43 -21.05 1.61
CA ARG A 599 7.69 -20.32 0.59
C ARG A 599 8.38 -20.42 -0.76
N ILE A 600 7.58 -20.59 -1.80
CA ILE A 600 8.03 -20.50 -3.19
C ILE A 600 7.14 -19.45 -3.86
N GLN A 601 7.73 -18.38 -4.35
CA GLN A 601 7.09 -17.39 -5.20
C GLN A 601 7.36 -17.73 -6.66
N ASN A 602 6.39 -17.39 -7.51
CA ASN A 602 6.48 -17.66 -8.95
C ASN A 602 6.85 -19.13 -9.22
N LEU A 603 6.08 -20.05 -8.63
CA LEU A 603 6.29 -21.51 -8.72
C LEU A 603 6.42 -22.02 -10.17
N LEU A 604 5.73 -21.36 -11.11
CA LEU A 604 5.69 -21.76 -12.52
C LEU A 604 6.83 -21.13 -13.34
N ASP A 605 7.72 -20.39 -12.70
CA ASP A 605 8.83 -19.66 -13.33
C ASP A 605 8.37 -18.79 -14.52
N GLU A 606 7.20 -18.14 -14.36
CA GLU A 606 6.67 -17.26 -15.40
C GLU A 606 7.61 -16.04 -15.57
N GLY A 607 8.16 -15.89 -16.76
CA GLY A 607 8.96 -14.73 -17.11
C GLY A 607 8.04 -13.54 -17.45
N TYR A 608 7.97 -12.53 -16.63
CA TYR A 608 7.11 -11.34 -16.81
C TYR A 608 7.81 -10.06 -16.36
N ALA A 609 7.18 -8.92 -16.67
CA ALA A 609 7.58 -7.61 -16.18
C ALA A 609 6.33 -6.81 -15.83
N GLU A 610 6.27 -6.20 -14.65
CA GLU A 610 5.16 -5.32 -14.26
C GLU A 610 5.31 -3.94 -14.92
N VAL A 611 6.55 -3.52 -15.10
CA VAL A 611 6.97 -2.37 -15.91
C VAL A 611 7.79 -2.91 -17.05
N ARG A 612 7.37 -2.66 -18.28
CA ARG A 612 8.07 -3.17 -19.47
C ARG A 612 9.55 -2.77 -19.45
N GLY A 613 10.42 -3.75 -19.74
CA GLY A 613 11.87 -3.58 -19.70
C GLY A 613 12.51 -3.91 -18.36
N PHE A 614 11.72 -4.09 -17.30
CA PHE A 614 12.21 -4.45 -15.97
C PHE A 614 11.72 -5.85 -15.59
N PRO A 615 12.48 -6.91 -15.92
CA PRO A 615 12.04 -8.27 -15.67
C PRO A 615 11.90 -8.54 -14.17
N ALA A 616 10.78 -9.17 -13.78
CA ALA A 616 10.58 -9.66 -12.42
C ALA A 616 11.47 -10.89 -12.16
N LEU A 617 11.68 -11.21 -10.88
CA LEU A 617 12.37 -12.44 -10.48
C LEU A 617 11.62 -13.67 -11.01
N GLY A 618 12.37 -14.67 -11.45
CA GLY A 618 11.91 -16.02 -11.66
C GLY A 618 11.47 -16.69 -10.35
N THR A 619 11.53 -18.00 -10.28
CA THR A 619 11.16 -18.73 -9.06
C THR A 619 12.06 -18.34 -7.88
N GLN A 620 11.47 -17.80 -6.82
CA GLN A 620 12.14 -17.51 -5.55
C GLN A 620 11.67 -18.48 -4.46
N ALA A 621 12.60 -19.21 -3.87
CA ALA A 621 12.36 -20.13 -2.77
C ALA A 621 13.02 -19.62 -1.49
N LEU A 622 12.27 -19.61 -0.38
CA LEU A 622 12.73 -19.21 0.95
C LEU A 622 12.36 -20.32 1.96
N VAL A 623 13.29 -20.64 2.84
CA VAL A 623 13.05 -21.52 3.99
C VAL A 623 13.56 -20.83 5.26
N GLY A 624 12.89 -21.06 6.38
CA GLY A 624 13.25 -20.36 7.59
C GLY A 624 12.79 -21.00 8.89
N VAL A 625 13.28 -20.41 9.97
CA VAL A 625 12.92 -20.75 11.35
C VAL A 625 12.44 -19.49 12.04
N ARG A 626 11.31 -19.61 12.73
CA ARG A 626 10.74 -18.56 13.59
C ARG A 626 10.59 -19.10 15.01
N ALA A 627 11.23 -18.44 15.97
CA ALA A 627 11.12 -18.73 17.39
C ALA A 627 10.35 -17.62 18.10
N ARG A 628 9.36 -17.99 18.94
CA ARG A 628 8.58 -17.05 19.76
C ARG A 628 8.83 -17.30 21.24
N PHE A 629 9.00 -16.21 21.98
CA PHE A 629 9.34 -16.18 23.40
C PHE A 629 8.28 -15.46 24.22
#